data_93a857a089c69eb9b69eb99273a18f5a
#
_entry.id   93a857a089c69eb9b69eb99273a18f5a
#
_cell.length_a   1.000
_cell.length_b   1.000
_cell.length_c   1.000
_cell.angle_alpha   90.00
_cell.angle_beta   90.00
_cell.angle_gamma   90.00
#
_symmetry.space_group_name_H-M   'P 1'
#
loop_
_entity.id
_entity.type
_entity.pdbx_description
1 polymer ?
#
loop_
_entity_poly.entity_id
_entity_poly.type
_entity_poly.pdbx_seq_one_letter_code
_entity_poly.pdbx_strand_id
1 'polypeptide(L)'
;MVSVGVRLAAFNLPSIAKLTMTDELHLQELGERKIALFCCIPDSDKSLNYLVGMIYTQLIQTLYRQADRVHKGRLPVPVHCLMDEYANISLPKDTFLSALATMRSRAIFCSIIVQNMAQLKAMYKDDWESLVGLCDEFLYLGGTEKETHKYVSELLGKETISTTSYNQSKGRSGSYSINHQQSGRDMPYLLVKSSAALNLT
;
A
#
# COMPACT_ATOMS: atom_id res chain seq x y z
N MET A 1 -23.87 -21.76 -8.66
CA MET A 1 -23.08 -21.36 -9.85
C MET A 1 -23.73 -20.10 -10.42
N VAL A 2 -23.10 -18.94 -10.36
CA VAL A 2 -23.64 -17.69 -10.93
C VAL A 2 -23.48 -17.77 -12.46
N SER A 3 -24.59 -17.59 -13.19
CA SER A 3 -24.60 -17.64 -14.66
C SER A 3 -23.64 -16.59 -15.26
N VAL A 4 -22.97 -16.92 -16.36
CA VAL A 4 -22.14 -15.99 -17.14
C VAL A 4 -22.92 -14.73 -17.50
N GLY A 5 -24.19 -14.86 -17.82
CA GLY A 5 -25.08 -13.73 -18.13
C GLY A 5 -25.20 -12.71 -16.99
N VAL A 6 -25.21 -13.16 -15.73
CA VAL A 6 -25.26 -12.24 -14.58
C VAL A 6 -23.93 -11.48 -14.44
N ARG A 7 -22.79 -12.12 -14.69
CA ARG A 7 -21.48 -11.47 -14.63
C ARG A 7 -21.24 -10.47 -15.75
N LEU A 8 -21.85 -10.72 -16.91
CA LEU A 8 -21.74 -9.83 -18.08
C LEU A 8 -22.88 -8.81 -18.17
N ALA A 9 -23.85 -8.84 -17.24
CA ALA A 9 -25.00 -7.95 -17.26
C ALA A 9 -24.63 -6.46 -17.28
N ALA A 10 -23.51 -6.09 -16.64
CA ALA A 10 -23.00 -4.71 -16.64
C ALA A 10 -22.65 -4.21 -18.05
N PHE A 11 -22.22 -5.08 -18.97
CA PHE A 11 -21.87 -4.72 -20.35
C PHE A 11 -23.13 -4.51 -21.24
N ASN A 12 -24.33 -4.84 -20.75
CA ASN A 12 -25.59 -4.51 -21.44
C ASN A 12 -26.03 -3.05 -21.24
N LEU A 13 -25.35 -2.30 -20.30
CA LEU A 13 -25.58 -0.88 -20.15
C LEU A 13 -25.00 -0.14 -21.36
N PRO A 14 -25.80 0.71 -22.06
CA PRO A 14 -25.33 1.37 -23.28
C PRO A 14 -24.05 2.18 -23.13
N SER A 15 -23.87 2.82 -21.96
CA SER A 15 -22.66 3.57 -21.63
C SER A 15 -21.42 2.68 -21.53
N ILE A 16 -21.54 1.52 -20.87
CA ILE A 16 -20.45 0.57 -20.71
C ILE A 16 -20.15 -0.11 -22.06
N ALA A 17 -21.18 -0.54 -22.78
CA ALA A 17 -21.02 -1.11 -24.10
C ALA A 17 -20.27 -0.15 -25.03
N LYS A 18 -20.65 1.14 -25.07
CA LYS A 18 -19.97 2.15 -25.88
C LYS A 18 -18.50 2.33 -25.47
N LEU A 19 -18.22 2.36 -24.17
CA LEU A 19 -16.87 2.52 -23.63
C LEU A 19 -15.94 1.36 -23.97
N THR A 20 -16.50 0.15 -24.13
CA THR A 20 -15.72 -1.09 -24.32
C THR A 20 -15.76 -1.61 -25.76
N MET A 21 -16.44 -0.92 -26.70
CA MET A 21 -16.54 -1.35 -28.10
C MET A 21 -15.24 -1.18 -28.90
N THR A 22 -14.43 -0.21 -28.53
CA THR A 22 -13.19 0.13 -29.25
C THR A 22 -12.01 0.17 -28.29
N ASP A 23 -10.81 -0.16 -28.78
CA ASP A 23 -9.58 0.02 -28.01
C ASP A 23 -9.04 1.44 -28.23
N GLU A 24 -9.35 2.33 -27.29
CA GLU A 24 -8.85 3.71 -27.28
C GLU A 24 -7.69 3.89 -26.31
N LEU A 25 -7.44 2.91 -25.43
CA LEU A 25 -6.41 3.02 -24.41
C LEU A 25 -5.00 2.74 -24.92
N HIS A 26 -4.88 1.94 -25.97
CA HIS A 26 -3.60 1.54 -26.56
C HIS A 26 -2.57 1.10 -25.51
N LEU A 27 -2.99 0.24 -24.58
CA LEU A 27 -2.17 -0.20 -23.43
C LEU A 27 -0.81 -0.78 -23.85
N GLN A 28 -0.71 -1.27 -25.07
CA GLN A 28 0.53 -1.78 -25.64
C GLN A 28 1.58 -0.68 -25.89
N GLU A 29 1.20 0.59 -25.91
CA GLU A 29 2.17 1.69 -26.10
C GLU A 29 2.84 2.10 -24.77
N LEU A 30 2.23 1.75 -23.64
CA LEU A 30 2.84 1.89 -22.33
C LEU A 30 4.04 0.93 -22.26
N GLY A 31 5.20 1.46 -21.86
CA GLY A 31 6.44 0.70 -21.86
C GLY A 31 7.27 0.81 -23.17
N GLU A 32 6.68 1.30 -24.25
CA GLU A 32 7.38 1.58 -25.53
C GLU A 32 7.80 3.05 -25.61
N ARG A 33 6.95 3.94 -25.16
CA ARG A 33 7.20 5.40 -25.16
C ARG A 33 6.70 6.05 -23.87
N LYS A 34 7.13 7.27 -23.60
CA LYS A 34 6.71 8.02 -22.41
C LYS A 34 5.26 8.47 -22.56
N ILE A 35 4.36 7.84 -21.85
CA ILE A 35 2.91 8.14 -21.81
C ILE A 35 2.47 8.20 -20.34
N ALA A 36 1.50 9.07 -20.06
CA ALA A 36 0.76 9.06 -18.79
C ALA A 36 -0.72 8.74 -19.06
N LEU A 37 -1.22 7.67 -18.45
CA LEU A 37 -2.62 7.28 -18.47
C LEU A 37 -3.26 7.63 -17.13
N PHE A 38 -4.29 8.47 -17.14
CA PHE A 38 -5.03 8.86 -15.95
C PHE A 38 -6.40 8.15 -15.92
N CYS A 39 -6.62 7.32 -14.90
CA CYS A 39 -7.90 6.67 -14.66
C CYS A 39 -8.64 7.43 -13.54
N CYS A 40 -9.57 8.31 -13.90
CA CYS A 40 -10.38 9.04 -12.94
C CYS A 40 -11.61 8.20 -12.57
N ILE A 41 -11.75 7.88 -11.28
CA ILE A 41 -12.84 7.08 -10.73
C ILE A 41 -13.69 7.97 -9.84
N PRO A 42 -15.03 8.02 -10.00
CA PRO A 42 -15.86 8.79 -9.08
C PRO A 42 -15.95 8.09 -7.72
N ASP A 43 -15.69 8.82 -6.64
CA ASP A 43 -15.73 8.31 -5.26
C ASP A 43 -17.15 7.94 -4.83
N SER A 44 -18.14 8.60 -5.41
CA SER A 44 -19.57 8.44 -5.06
C SER A 44 -20.20 7.18 -5.64
N ASP A 45 -19.63 6.59 -6.70
CA ASP A 45 -20.20 5.43 -7.39
C ASP A 45 -19.17 4.31 -7.56
N LYS A 46 -19.28 3.30 -6.72
CA LYS A 46 -18.41 2.11 -6.77
C LYS A 46 -18.83 1.07 -7.81
N SER A 47 -19.94 1.29 -8.52
CA SER A 47 -20.47 0.31 -9.47
C SER A 47 -19.52 0.05 -10.64
N LEU A 48 -18.64 1.00 -10.97
CA LEU A 48 -17.68 0.92 -12.07
C LEU A 48 -16.25 0.53 -11.65
N ASN A 49 -15.99 0.31 -10.36
CA ASN A 49 -14.65 -0.03 -9.87
C ASN A 49 -14.09 -1.33 -10.48
N TYR A 50 -14.96 -2.25 -10.88
CA TYR A 50 -14.53 -3.46 -11.58
C TYR A 50 -13.89 -3.18 -12.94
N LEU A 51 -14.29 -2.10 -13.66
CA LEU A 51 -13.70 -1.72 -14.95
C LEU A 51 -12.24 -1.30 -14.74
N VAL A 52 -11.96 -0.56 -13.67
CA VAL A 52 -10.58 -0.17 -13.33
C VAL A 52 -9.73 -1.39 -13.01
N GLY A 53 -10.27 -2.33 -12.24
CA GLY A 53 -9.61 -3.61 -11.99
C GLY A 53 -9.31 -4.38 -13.27
N MET A 54 -10.24 -4.34 -14.25
CA MET A 54 -10.02 -4.94 -15.59
C MET A 54 -8.91 -4.22 -16.35
N ILE A 55 -8.89 -2.87 -16.35
CA ILE A 55 -7.85 -2.08 -17.02
C ILE A 55 -6.47 -2.44 -16.45
N TYR A 56 -6.30 -2.42 -15.13
CA TYR A 56 -5.04 -2.79 -14.49
C TYR A 56 -4.63 -4.24 -14.78
N THR A 57 -5.59 -5.16 -14.78
CA THR A 57 -5.33 -6.56 -15.10
C THR A 57 -4.83 -6.71 -16.54
N GLN A 58 -5.50 -6.08 -17.50
CA GLN A 58 -5.11 -6.09 -18.90
C GLN A 58 -3.77 -5.39 -19.13
N LEU A 59 -3.54 -4.25 -18.46
CA LEU A 59 -2.30 -3.52 -18.50
C LEU A 59 -1.13 -4.40 -18.07
N ILE A 60 -1.20 -4.97 -16.87
CA ILE A 60 -0.15 -5.84 -16.34
C ILE A 60 0.12 -7.01 -17.29
N GLN A 61 -0.92 -7.71 -17.76
CA GLN A 61 -0.78 -8.83 -18.68
C GLN A 61 -0.14 -8.41 -20.01
N THR A 62 -0.50 -7.22 -20.53
CA THR A 62 0.04 -6.69 -21.78
C THR A 62 1.51 -6.34 -21.61
N LEU A 63 1.87 -5.62 -20.54
CA LEU A 63 3.26 -5.25 -20.25
C LEU A 63 4.15 -6.48 -20.03
N TYR A 64 3.65 -7.51 -19.34
CA TYR A 64 4.38 -8.77 -19.19
C TYR A 64 4.63 -9.44 -20.52
N ARG A 65 3.61 -9.51 -21.38
CA ARG A 65 3.75 -10.10 -22.71
C ARG A 65 4.75 -9.34 -23.56
N GLN A 66 4.75 -8.01 -23.52
CA GLN A 66 5.72 -7.18 -24.23
C GLN A 66 7.13 -7.39 -23.67
N ALA A 67 7.32 -7.29 -22.35
CA ALA A 67 8.61 -7.53 -21.74
C ALA A 67 9.18 -8.89 -22.12
N ASP A 68 8.40 -9.96 -21.94
CA ASP A 68 8.89 -11.32 -22.09
C ASP A 68 9.07 -11.73 -23.56
N ARG A 69 8.15 -11.33 -24.45
CA ARG A 69 8.15 -11.81 -25.84
C ARG A 69 8.82 -10.87 -26.83
N VAL A 70 8.80 -9.56 -26.58
CA VAL A 70 9.31 -8.55 -27.49
C VAL A 70 10.66 -8.02 -27.03
N HIS A 71 10.80 -7.74 -25.73
CA HIS A 71 11.94 -7.02 -25.17
C HIS A 71 12.89 -7.87 -24.33
N LYS A 72 12.91 -9.18 -24.52
CA LYS A 72 13.87 -10.10 -23.87
C LYS A 72 13.85 -10.02 -22.32
N GLY A 73 12.67 -9.80 -21.75
CA GLY A 73 12.42 -9.83 -20.31
C GLY A 73 12.34 -8.46 -19.63
N ARG A 74 12.55 -7.32 -20.33
CA ARG A 74 12.51 -6.00 -19.73
C ARG A 74 12.00 -4.93 -20.69
N LEU A 75 11.06 -4.12 -20.23
CA LEU A 75 10.51 -3.01 -21.02
C LEU A 75 11.57 -1.91 -21.29
N PRO A 76 11.57 -1.30 -22.50
CA PRO A 76 12.49 -0.21 -22.84
C PRO A 76 12.20 1.06 -22.02
N VAL A 77 10.93 1.35 -21.74
CA VAL A 77 10.52 2.45 -20.88
C VAL A 77 9.89 1.87 -19.60
N PRO A 78 10.41 2.21 -18.42
CA PRO A 78 9.81 1.77 -17.16
C PRO A 78 8.37 2.28 -17.01
N VAL A 79 7.49 1.40 -16.53
CA VAL A 79 6.08 1.74 -16.25
C VAL A 79 5.84 1.75 -14.76
N HIS A 80 5.29 2.84 -14.26
CA HIS A 80 4.94 2.98 -12.86
C HIS A 80 3.41 3.11 -12.70
N CYS A 81 2.81 2.15 -12.02
CA CYS A 81 1.40 2.16 -11.66
C CYS A 81 1.23 2.83 -10.29
N LEU A 82 0.69 4.05 -10.29
CA LEU A 82 0.31 4.75 -9.05
C LEU A 82 -1.15 4.42 -8.74
N MET A 83 -1.38 3.63 -7.71
CA MET A 83 -2.71 3.17 -7.31
C MET A 83 -3.18 3.92 -6.07
N ASP A 84 -3.72 5.11 -6.29
CA ASP A 84 -4.33 5.91 -5.23
C ASP A 84 -5.68 5.28 -4.82
N GLU A 85 -6.00 5.36 -3.52
CA GLU A 85 -7.18 4.70 -2.95
C GLU A 85 -7.31 3.21 -3.35
N TYR A 86 -6.21 2.48 -3.25
CA TYR A 86 -6.10 1.08 -3.69
C TYR A 86 -7.25 0.20 -3.20
N ALA A 87 -7.80 0.48 -2.03
CA ALA A 87 -8.95 -0.25 -1.48
C ALA A 87 -10.21 -0.20 -2.37
N ASN A 88 -10.31 0.78 -3.27
CA ASN A 88 -11.41 0.93 -4.21
C ASN A 88 -11.15 0.21 -5.55
N ILE A 89 -9.94 -0.30 -5.78
CA ILE A 89 -9.59 -0.98 -7.03
C ILE A 89 -9.87 -2.49 -6.89
N SER A 90 -10.75 -3.03 -7.73
CA SER A 90 -11.15 -4.44 -7.69
C SER A 90 -10.18 -5.31 -8.50
N LEU A 91 -8.97 -5.53 -7.98
CA LEU A 91 -7.99 -6.44 -8.60
C LEU A 91 -8.16 -7.89 -8.10
N PRO A 92 -7.95 -8.89 -8.97
CA PRO A 92 -7.85 -10.29 -8.54
C PRO A 92 -6.59 -10.47 -7.66
N LYS A 93 -6.80 -10.77 -6.36
CA LYS A 93 -5.76 -10.74 -5.33
C LYS A 93 -4.56 -11.63 -5.64
N ASP A 94 -4.81 -12.91 -5.90
CA ASP A 94 -3.75 -13.89 -6.17
C ASP A 94 -2.93 -13.53 -7.40
N THR A 95 -3.62 -13.06 -8.47
CA THR A 95 -2.98 -12.61 -9.70
C THR A 95 -2.12 -11.38 -9.46
N PHE A 96 -2.61 -10.43 -8.65
CA PHE A 96 -1.88 -9.21 -8.36
C PHE A 96 -0.66 -9.47 -7.46
N LEU A 97 -0.77 -10.29 -6.40
CA LEU A 97 0.36 -10.67 -5.56
C LEU A 97 1.45 -11.38 -6.37
N SER A 98 1.05 -12.31 -7.23
CA SER A 98 1.99 -13.00 -8.12
C SER A 98 2.68 -12.03 -9.10
N ALA A 99 1.95 -11.06 -9.63
CA ALA A 99 2.51 -10.03 -10.47
C ALA A 99 3.48 -9.13 -9.68
N LEU A 100 3.09 -8.64 -8.51
CA LEU A 100 3.91 -7.76 -7.67
C LEU A 100 5.29 -8.38 -7.37
N ALA A 101 5.33 -9.68 -7.11
CA ALA A 101 6.57 -10.42 -6.83
C ALA A 101 7.57 -10.42 -8.02
N THR A 102 7.11 -10.24 -9.25
CA THR A 102 7.93 -10.43 -10.45
C THR A 102 8.01 -9.23 -11.38
N MET A 103 7.19 -8.19 -11.16
CA MET A 103 7.09 -7.03 -12.08
C MET A 103 8.36 -6.19 -12.14
N ARG A 104 9.13 -6.10 -11.05
CA ARG A 104 10.35 -5.28 -10.98
C ARG A 104 11.40 -5.69 -12.02
N SER A 105 11.60 -6.99 -12.25
CA SER A 105 12.54 -7.49 -13.26
C SER A 105 12.21 -7.00 -14.66
N ARG A 106 10.93 -6.76 -14.94
CA ARG A 106 10.38 -6.29 -16.22
C ARG A 106 10.33 -4.78 -16.37
N ALA A 107 10.90 -4.03 -15.40
CA ALA A 107 10.80 -2.57 -15.30
C ALA A 107 9.36 -2.08 -15.13
N ILE A 108 8.54 -2.84 -14.42
CA ILE A 108 7.19 -2.44 -14.00
C ILE A 108 7.24 -2.22 -12.49
N PHE A 109 6.73 -1.09 -12.03
CA PHE A 109 6.72 -0.67 -10.63
C PHE A 109 5.29 -0.32 -10.20
N CYS A 110 5.03 -0.43 -8.90
CA CYS A 110 3.73 -0.14 -8.36
C CYS A 110 3.87 0.64 -7.05
N SER A 111 3.12 1.74 -6.90
CA SER A 111 2.90 2.41 -5.62
C SER A 111 1.46 2.19 -5.19
N ILE A 112 1.28 1.56 -4.04
CA ILE A 112 -0.02 1.23 -3.46
C ILE A 112 -0.28 2.23 -2.34
N ILE A 113 -1.32 3.05 -2.47
CA ILE A 113 -1.68 4.04 -1.46
C ILE A 113 -2.98 3.60 -0.78
N VAL A 114 -2.93 3.52 0.53
CA VAL A 114 -4.08 3.17 1.38
C VAL A 114 -4.20 4.15 2.54
N GLN A 115 -5.40 4.32 3.06
CA GLN A 115 -5.64 5.23 4.18
C GLN A 115 -5.17 4.64 5.53
N ASN A 116 -5.25 3.31 5.67
CA ASN A 116 -4.86 2.60 6.88
C ASN A 116 -4.64 1.10 6.63
N MET A 117 -4.00 0.42 7.59
CA MET A 117 -3.73 -1.01 7.51
C MET A 117 -5.00 -1.88 7.60
N ALA A 118 -6.05 -1.39 8.24
CA ALA A 118 -7.30 -2.12 8.33
C ALA A 118 -7.94 -2.36 6.95
N GLN A 119 -7.76 -1.44 5.99
CA GLN A 119 -8.20 -1.64 4.61
C GLN A 119 -7.49 -2.83 3.95
N LEU A 120 -6.15 -2.92 4.08
CA LEU A 120 -5.37 -4.05 3.54
C LEU A 120 -5.77 -5.38 4.19
N LYS A 121 -5.92 -5.39 5.51
CA LYS A 121 -6.36 -6.58 6.26
C LYS A 121 -7.77 -7.03 5.82
N ALA A 122 -8.69 -6.10 5.61
CA ALA A 122 -10.02 -6.43 5.11
C ALA A 122 -10.00 -7.02 3.69
N MET A 123 -9.13 -6.49 2.82
CA MET A 123 -9.00 -6.94 1.44
C MET A 123 -8.28 -8.29 1.33
N TYR A 124 -7.14 -8.43 1.98
CA TYR A 124 -6.22 -9.58 1.79
C TYR A 124 -6.33 -10.64 2.89
N LYS A 125 -7.04 -10.35 3.99
CA LYS A 125 -7.16 -11.25 5.16
C LYS A 125 -5.76 -11.68 5.64
N ASP A 126 -5.45 -12.98 5.54
CA ASP A 126 -4.17 -13.53 6.02
C ASP A 126 -2.99 -13.17 5.10
N ASP A 127 -3.26 -12.77 3.84
CA ASP A 127 -2.21 -12.47 2.84
C ASP A 127 -1.74 -11.00 2.85
N TRP A 128 -2.27 -10.14 3.73
CA TRP A 128 -1.91 -8.73 3.75
C TRP A 128 -0.42 -8.48 4.07
N GLU A 129 0.18 -9.32 4.92
CA GLU A 129 1.61 -9.25 5.25
C GLU A 129 2.46 -9.60 4.03
N SER A 130 2.00 -10.56 3.21
CA SER A 130 2.66 -10.89 1.96
C SER A 130 2.67 -9.71 0.99
N LEU A 131 1.56 -8.97 0.89
CA LEU A 131 1.52 -7.76 0.07
C LEU A 131 2.54 -6.73 0.52
N VAL A 132 2.58 -6.42 1.82
CA VAL A 132 3.53 -5.44 2.38
C VAL A 132 4.97 -5.94 2.22
N GLY A 133 5.23 -7.23 2.45
CA GLY A 133 6.55 -7.83 2.31
C GLY A 133 7.09 -7.85 0.87
N LEU A 134 6.22 -7.73 -0.14
CA LEU A 134 6.61 -7.59 -1.55
C LEU A 134 6.94 -6.15 -1.95
N CYS A 135 6.66 -5.18 -1.09
CA CYS A 135 7.02 -3.78 -1.32
C CYS A 135 8.42 -3.51 -0.77
N ASP A 136 9.29 -2.90 -1.57
CA ASP A 136 10.66 -2.55 -1.18
C ASP A 136 10.68 -1.38 -0.17
N GLU A 137 9.66 -0.52 -0.20
CA GLU A 137 9.55 0.68 0.63
C GLU A 137 8.19 0.75 1.31
N PHE A 138 8.18 1.21 2.56
CA PHE A 138 6.97 1.50 3.33
C PHE A 138 7.03 2.95 3.82
N LEU A 139 6.16 3.81 3.26
CA LEU A 139 6.07 5.20 3.64
C LEU A 139 4.85 5.43 4.52
N TYR A 140 5.07 5.91 5.74
CA TYR A 140 4.01 6.27 6.67
C TYR A 140 3.96 7.80 6.87
N LEU A 141 2.86 8.42 6.46
CA LEU A 141 2.66 9.86 6.53
C LEU A 141 1.90 10.32 7.78
N GLY A 142 1.67 9.41 8.70
CA GLY A 142 0.87 9.70 9.90
C GLY A 142 -0.59 9.27 9.76
N GLY A 143 -1.35 9.44 10.83
CA GLY A 143 -2.76 9.07 10.88
C GLY A 143 -3.26 9.00 12.32
N THR A 144 -4.49 8.54 12.52
CA THR A 144 -5.12 8.38 13.86
C THR A 144 -5.54 6.94 14.13
N GLU A 145 -5.37 6.05 13.17
CA GLU A 145 -5.83 4.66 13.25
C GLU A 145 -4.84 3.82 14.07
N LYS A 146 -5.34 3.19 15.13
CA LYS A 146 -4.53 2.51 16.15
C LYS A 146 -3.79 1.29 15.63
N GLU A 147 -4.39 0.51 14.74
CA GLU A 147 -3.78 -0.69 14.15
C GLU A 147 -2.57 -0.33 13.31
N THR A 148 -2.67 0.74 12.51
CA THR A 148 -1.54 1.26 11.73
C THR A 148 -0.42 1.75 12.63
N HIS A 149 -0.74 2.50 13.69
CA HIS A 149 0.26 2.96 14.66
C HIS A 149 0.99 1.79 15.32
N LYS A 150 0.24 0.77 15.75
CA LYS A 150 0.81 -0.42 16.36
C LYS A 150 1.76 -1.13 15.40
N TYR A 151 1.32 -1.35 14.16
CA TYR A 151 2.12 -2.00 13.13
C TYR A 151 3.42 -1.25 12.85
N VAL A 152 3.35 0.07 12.63
CA VAL A 152 4.55 0.89 12.38
C VAL A 152 5.48 0.93 13.59
N SER A 153 4.93 0.99 14.82
CA SER A 153 5.73 0.93 16.05
C SER A 153 6.45 -0.42 16.19
N GLU A 154 5.81 -1.52 15.82
CA GLU A 154 6.42 -2.85 15.82
C GLU A 154 7.54 -2.97 14.77
N LEU A 155 7.37 -2.38 13.59
CA LEU A 155 8.42 -2.31 12.56
C LEU A 155 9.66 -1.53 13.01
N LEU A 156 9.47 -0.45 13.76
CA LEU A 156 10.58 0.37 14.31
C LEU A 156 11.34 -0.36 15.42
N GLY A 157 10.70 -1.35 16.06
CA GLY A 157 11.31 -2.12 17.14
C GLY A 157 11.22 -1.43 18.50
N LYS A 158 12.16 -1.77 19.40
CA LYS A 158 12.21 -1.27 20.77
C LYS A 158 13.59 -0.70 21.06
N GLU A 159 13.62 0.38 21.82
CA GLU A 159 14.84 0.98 22.34
C GLU A 159 14.92 0.75 23.85
N THR A 160 16.12 0.45 24.34
CA THR A 160 16.37 0.35 25.79
C THR A 160 16.64 1.73 26.35
N ILE A 161 15.71 2.24 27.15
CA ILE A 161 15.85 3.52 27.83
C ILE A 161 16.40 3.26 29.23
N SER A 162 17.54 3.89 29.57
CA SER A 162 18.08 3.90 30.93
C SER A 162 17.37 4.98 31.75
N THR A 163 16.58 4.58 32.75
CA THR A 163 15.93 5.48 33.68
C THR A 163 16.61 5.42 35.01
N THR A 164 17.04 6.59 35.52
CA THR A 164 17.60 6.74 36.87
C THR A 164 16.52 7.32 37.78
N SER A 165 16.07 6.56 38.77
CA SER A 165 15.13 7.05 39.78
C SER A 165 15.87 7.42 41.06
N TYR A 166 15.61 8.62 41.56
CA TYR A 166 16.17 9.10 42.82
C TYR A 166 15.07 9.03 43.89
N ASN A 167 15.23 8.13 44.84
CA ASN A 167 14.38 8.10 46.03
C ASN A 167 15.13 8.68 47.22
N GLN A 168 14.62 9.81 47.75
CA GLN A 168 15.14 10.44 48.92
C GLN A 168 14.16 10.20 50.09
N SER A 169 14.57 9.43 51.07
CA SER A 169 13.80 9.23 52.28
C SER A 169 14.45 9.90 53.50
N LYS A 170 13.68 10.68 54.23
CA LYS A 170 14.13 11.34 55.46
C LYS A 170 13.58 10.56 56.63
N GLY A 171 14.47 9.91 57.37
CA GLY A 171 14.09 9.23 58.62
C GLY A 171 13.77 10.20 59.75
N ARG A 172 12.95 9.75 60.73
CA ARG A 172 12.54 10.53 61.89
C ARG A 172 13.71 10.95 62.78
N SER A 173 14.87 10.31 62.67
CA SER A 173 16.11 10.58 63.39
C SER A 173 17.12 11.45 62.65
N GLY A 174 16.75 12.09 61.54
CA GLY A 174 17.62 12.98 60.76
C GLY A 174 18.56 12.26 59.81
N SER A 175 18.48 10.94 59.65
CA SER A 175 19.29 10.20 58.70
C SER A 175 18.71 10.33 57.27
N TYR A 176 19.60 10.62 56.30
CA TYR A 176 19.27 10.64 54.86
C TYR A 176 19.80 9.37 54.18
N SER A 177 18.93 8.71 53.47
CA SER A 177 19.36 7.66 52.53
C SER A 177 18.96 8.06 51.09
N ILE A 178 19.93 8.01 50.18
CA ILE A 178 19.74 8.24 48.74
C ILE A 178 19.96 6.92 48.04
N ASN A 179 18.90 6.34 47.51
CA ASN A 179 19.02 5.14 46.69
C ASN A 179 19.03 5.54 45.22
N HIS A 180 20.11 5.22 44.56
CA HIS A 180 20.22 5.28 43.11
C HIS A 180 19.81 3.93 42.52
N GLN A 181 18.72 3.88 41.81
CA GLN A 181 18.33 2.69 41.07
C GLN A 181 18.35 3.01 39.57
N GLN A 182 19.25 2.37 38.86
CA GLN A 182 19.34 2.42 37.41
C GLN A 182 18.65 1.16 36.87
N SER A 183 17.59 1.34 36.12
CA SER A 183 16.90 0.24 35.44
C SER A 183 16.82 0.53 33.95
N GLY A 184 17.25 -0.44 33.14
CA GLY A 184 17.00 -0.45 31.72
C GLY A 184 15.58 -0.98 31.46
N ARG A 185 14.81 -0.28 30.65
CA ARG A 185 13.49 -0.72 30.22
C ARG A 185 13.40 -0.63 28.72
N ASP A 186 13.01 -1.72 28.07
CA ASP A 186 12.73 -1.71 26.65
C ASP A 186 11.40 -1.00 26.44
N MET A 187 11.43 0.11 25.72
CA MET A 187 10.24 0.86 25.35
C MET A 187 10.06 0.82 23.83
N PRO A 188 8.84 0.60 23.33
CA PRO A 188 8.59 0.75 21.89
C PRO A 188 8.87 2.18 21.48
N TYR A 189 9.43 2.37 20.27
CA TYR A 189 9.57 3.70 19.71
C TYR A 189 8.22 4.40 19.69
N LEU A 190 8.14 5.54 20.37
CA LEU A 190 6.95 6.38 20.34
C LEU A 190 6.93 7.11 18.98
N LEU A 191 5.98 6.76 18.13
CA LEU A 191 5.63 7.59 17.00
C LEU A 191 5.04 8.89 17.55
N VAL A 192 5.89 9.89 17.73
CA VAL A 192 5.44 11.23 18.05
C VAL A 192 4.65 11.72 16.86
N LYS A 193 3.37 11.99 17.07
CA LYS A 193 2.52 12.66 16.10
C LYS A 193 3.12 14.04 15.85
N SER A 194 4.01 14.16 14.87
CA SER A 194 4.58 15.44 14.49
C SER A 194 3.53 16.23 13.73
N SER A 195 2.63 16.86 14.45
CA SER A 195 1.83 17.97 13.92
C SER A 195 2.68 19.24 13.67
N ALA A 196 4.00 19.15 13.91
CA ALA A 196 4.94 20.27 13.85
C ALA A 196 5.88 20.24 12.63
N ALA A 197 5.79 19.28 11.73
CA ALA A 197 6.80 19.09 10.68
C ALA A 197 6.37 19.48 9.26
N LEU A 198 5.34 20.26 9.07
CA LEU A 198 4.97 20.79 7.76
C LEU A 198 4.71 22.31 7.78
N ASN A 199 5.62 23.05 8.40
CA ASN A 199 5.89 24.43 8.01
C ASN A 199 7.15 24.42 7.14
N LEU A 200 7.00 23.93 5.92
CA LEU A 200 7.93 24.25 4.84
C LEU A 200 7.44 25.56 4.20
N THR A 201 8.02 26.66 4.65
CA THR A 201 8.07 27.92 3.93
C THR A 201 8.83 27.75 2.63
#